data_7852dba8f2d1d6902ec28a21c458def2
#
_entry.id   7852dba8f2d1d6902ec28a21c458def2
#
_cell.length_a   1.000
_cell.length_b   1.000
_cell.length_c   1.000
_cell.angle_alpha   90.00
_cell.angle_beta   90.00
_cell.angle_gamma   90.00
#
_symmetry.space_group_name_H-M   'P 1'
#
loop_
_entity.id
_entity.type
_entity.pdbx_description
1 polymer ?
#
loop_
_entity_poly.entity_id
_entity_poly.type
_entity_poly.pdbx_seq_one_letter_code
_entity_poly.pdbx_strand_id
1 'polypeptide(L)'
;MSDTAPISNATDSSTPLERALEQNETAQGIVEQSAAELVVIHAVLKQELPDHMQTGDVAHALQRTDELEMKISDTAQELAQVNEVLAQEIGERVDLERELAATKAALAQATELPA
;
A
#
# COMPACT_ATOMS: atom_id res chain seq x y z
N MET A 1 23.20 23.65 10.75
CA MET A 1 22.65 23.45 11.28
C MET A 1 21.47 23.02 10.94
N SER A 2 21.02 22.63 11.18
CA SER A 2 19.94 22.07 11.07
C SER A 2 19.07 22.47 10.10
N ASP A 3 19.47 23.04 9.26
CA ASP A 3 18.72 23.46 8.38
C ASP A 3 17.98 22.60 7.60
N THR A 4 18.37 21.53 7.33
CA THR A 4 17.58 20.61 6.62
C THR A 4 16.42 20.21 7.44
N ALA A 5 16.47 20.47 8.66
CA ALA A 5 15.44 20.06 9.54
C ALA A 5 14.05 20.53 9.17
N PRO A 6 13.86 21.74 8.72
CA PRO A 6 12.50 22.16 8.40
C PRO A 6 11.85 21.32 7.32
N ILE A 7 12.63 20.91 6.34
CA ILE A 7 12.08 20.08 5.29
C ILE A 7 11.78 18.71 5.81
N SER A 8 12.69 18.16 6.58
CA SER A 8 12.48 16.86 7.18
C SER A 8 11.28 16.87 8.10
N ASN A 9 11.10 17.95 8.81
CA ASN A 9 10.01 18.03 9.76
C ASN A 9 8.65 17.99 9.10
N ALA A 10 8.52 18.57 7.92
CA ALA A 10 7.27 18.51 7.20
C ALA A 10 6.92 17.06 6.89
N THR A 11 7.92 16.27 6.50
CA THR A 11 7.73 14.87 6.25
C THR A 11 7.60 14.11 7.54
N ASP A 12 8.38 14.51 8.55
CA ASP A 12 8.42 13.80 9.80
C ASP A 12 7.18 14.02 10.67
N SER A 13 6.29 14.93 10.27
CA SER A 13 5.06 15.10 11.01
C SER A 13 4.18 13.87 10.91
N SER A 14 4.41 13.01 9.93
CA SER A 14 3.65 11.78 9.82
C SER A 14 4.27 10.71 10.69
N THR A 15 3.41 9.82 11.18
CA THR A 15 3.86 8.70 12.01
C THR A 15 4.52 7.65 11.15
N PRO A 16 5.30 6.73 11.76
CA PRO A 16 5.83 5.61 11.00
C PRO A 16 4.76 4.78 10.31
N LEU A 17 3.58 4.64 10.93
CA LEU A 17 2.49 3.90 10.32
C LEU A 17 1.96 4.62 9.09
N GLU A 18 1.85 5.93 9.16
CA GLU A 18 1.39 6.72 8.01
C GLU A 18 2.39 6.63 6.85
N ARG A 19 3.67 6.66 7.17
CA ARG A 19 4.69 6.50 6.14
C ARG A 19 4.66 5.10 5.53
N ALA A 20 4.43 4.09 6.35
CA ALA A 20 4.32 2.72 5.85
C ALA A 20 3.12 2.58 4.93
N LEU A 21 1.99 3.17 5.31
CA LEU A 21 0.81 3.14 4.45
C LEU A 21 1.08 3.82 3.12
N GLU A 22 1.72 4.98 3.15
CA GLU A 22 2.04 5.71 1.94
C GLU A 22 2.94 4.90 1.02
N GLN A 23 3.97 4.27 1.58
CA GLN A 23 4.85 3.41 0.81
C GLN A 23 4.11 2.23 0.21
N ASN A 24 3.23 1.61 0.99
CA ASN A 24 2.49 0.46 0.52
C ASN A 24 1.48 0.84 -0.56
N GLU A 25 0.88 2.02 -0.45
CA GLU A 25 -0.04 2.49 -1.48
C GLU A 25 0.70 2.75 -2.79
N THR A 26 1.91 3.29 -2.72
CA THR A 26 2.73 3.48 -3.90
C THR A 26 3.08 2.12 -4.51
N ALA A 27 3.48 1.16 -3.68
CA ALA A 27 3.81 -0.18 -4.16
C ALA A 27 2.59 -0.85 -4.79
N GLN A 28 1.43 -0.67 -4.17
CA GLN A 28 0.19 -1.23 -4.71
C GLN A 28 -0.10 -0.68 -6.11
N GLY A 29 0.06 0.63 -6.29
CA GLY A 29 -0.15 1.24 -7.61
C GLY A 29 0.79 0.69 -8.66
N ILE A 30 2.06 0.50 -8.30
CA ILE A 30 3.04 -0.05 -9.23
C ILE A 30 2.70 -1.48 -9.59
N VAL A 31 2.32 -2.28 -8.61
CA VAL A 31 1.98 -3.69 -8.85
C VAL A 31 0.74 -3.79 -9.73
N GLU A 32 -0.27 -2.95 -9.47
CA GLU A 32 -1.50 -2.96 -10.26
C GLU A 32 -1.22 -2.55 -11.70
N GLN A 33 -0.39 -1.55 -11.89
CA GLN A 33 -0.02 -1.11 -13.23
C GLN A 33 0.76 -2.20 -13.95
N SER A 34 1.70 -2.85 -13.26
CA SER A 34 2.49 -3.93 -13.85
C SER A 34 1.60 -5.10 -14.25
N ALA A 35 0.61 -5.42 -13.42
CA ALA A 35 -0.32 -6.49 -13.74
C ALA A 35 -1.11 -6.17 -15.02
N ALA A 36 -1.59 -4.93 -15.14
CA ALA A 36 -2.33 -4.51 -16.32
C ALA A 36 -1.47 -4.58 -17.58
N GLU A 37 -0.21 -4.15 -17.47
CA GLU A 37 0.71 -4.20 -18.60
C GLU A 37 1.01 -5.63 -19.02
N LEU A 38 1.17 -6.53 -18.06
CA LEU A 38 1.43 -7.92 -18.36
C LEU A 38 0.25 -8.59 -19.07
N VAL A 39 -0.97 -8.25 -18.66
CA VAL A 39 -2.15 -8.78 -19.33
C VAL A 39 -2.15 -8.38 -20.80
N VAL A 40 -1.84 -7.12 -21.10
CA VAL A 40 -1.81 -6.64 -22.48
C VAL A 40 -0.70 -7.34 -23.27
N ILE A 41 0.50 -7.42 -22.68
CA ILE A 41 1.62 -8.06 -23.36
C ILE A 41 1.32 -9.53 -23.65
N HIS A 42 0.73 -10.23 -22.69
CA HIS A 42 0.39 -11.64 -22.83
C HIS A 42 -0.65 -11.83 -23.93
N ALA A 43 -1.67 -10.97 -23.97
CA ALA A 43 -2.70 -11.04 -25.00
C ALA A 43 -2.12 -10.80 -26.38
N VAL A 44 -1.23 -9.82 -26.51
CA VAL A 44 -0.57 -9.52 -27.78
C VAL A 44 0.27 -10.70 -28.24
N LEU A 45 1.03 -11.28 -27.32
CA LEU A 45 1.88 -12.43 -27.65
C LEU A 45 1.03 -13.61 -28.13
N LYS A 46 -0.09 -13.88 -27.49
CA LYS A 46 -0.96 -14.97 -27.91
C LYS A 46 -1.55 -14.73 -29.28
N GLN A 47 -1.90 -13.49 -29.59
CA GLN A 47 -2.46 -13.16 -30.88
C GLN A 47 -1.43 -13.16 -31.99
N GLU A 48 -0.22 -12.70 -31.71
CA GLU A 48 0.82 -12.57 -32.73
C GLU A 48 1.51 -13.88 -33.05
N LEU A 49 1.52 -14.84 -32.12
CA LEU A 49 2.16 -16.12 -32.37
C LEU A 49 1.20 -17.09 -33.04
N PRO A 50 1.57 -17.67 -34.21
CA PRO A 50 0.70 -18.67 -34.83
C PRO A 50 0.53 -19.88 -33.91
N ASP A 51 -0.61 -20.56 -34.05
CA ASP A 51 -0.91 -21.72 -33.22
C ASP A 51 0.17 -22.78 -33.28
N HIS A 52 0.72 -23.01 -34.46
CA HIS A 52 1.74 -24.07 -34.59
C HIS A 52 3.04 -23.72 -33.89
N MET A 53 3.23 -22.46 -33.52
CA MET A 53 4.41 -22.04 -32.78
C MET A 53 4.16 -21.99 -31.27
N GLN A 54 2.90 -22.17 -30.85
CA GLN A 54 2.56 -22.16 -29.43
C GLN A 54 2.66 -23.58 -28.86
N THR A 55 3.80 -24.19 -29.03
CA THR A 55 4.07 -25.56 -28.56
C THR A 55 5.42 -25.58 -27.87
N GLY A 56 5.68 -26.64 -27.14
CA GLY A 56 6.99 -26.84 -26.50
C GLY A 56 7.34 -25.70 -25.56
N ASP A 57 8.52 -25.14 -25.77
CA ASP A 57 9.05 -24.10 -24.90
C ASP A 57 8.20 -22.82 -24.93
N VAL A 58 7.64 -22.51 -26.08
CA VAL A 58 6.80 -21.31 -26.21
C VAL A 58 5.51 -21.47 -25.42
N ALA A 59 4.87 -22.63 -25.55
CA ALA A 59 3.66 -22.90 -24.76
C ALA A 59 3.94 -22.87 -23.28
N HIS A 60 5.08 -23.41 -22.87
CA HIS A 60 5.49 -23.40 -21.48
C HIS A 60 5.74 -21.98 -20.99
N ALA A 61 6.38 -21.17 -21.80
CA ALA A 61 6.64 -19.77 -21.44
C ALA A 61 5.34 -18.97 -21.30
N LEU A 62 4.38 -19.20 -22.20
CA LEU A 62 3.09 -18.53 -22.12
C LEU A 62 2.33 -18.94 -20.85
N GLN A 63 2.40 -20.22 -20.50
CA GLN A 63 1.77 -20.71 -19.28
C GLN A 63 2.40 -20.08 -18.04
N ARG A 64 3.74 -19.97 -18.04
CA ARG A 64 4.44 -19.32 -16.93
C ARG A 64 4.05 -17.86 -16.80
N THR A 65 3.89 -17.16 -17.90
CA THR A 65 3.46 -15.77 -17.89
C THR A 65 2.07 -15.65 -17.30
N ASP A 66 1.19 -16.56 -17.65
CA ASP A 66 -0.17 -16.61 -17.13
C ASP A 66 -0.15 -16.77 -15.60
N GLU A 67 0.66 -17.69 -15.12
CA GLU A 67 0.80 -17.94 -13.69
C GLU A 67 1.35 -16.73 -12.96
N LEU A 68 2.32 -16.04 -13.56
CA LEU A 68 2.88 -14.85 -12.98
C LEU A 68 1.86 -13.70 -12.92
N GLU A 69 1.05 -13.58 -13.94
CA GLU A 69 -0.02 -12.58 -13.93
C GLU A 69 -0.97 -12.81 -12.76
N MET A 70 -1.33 -14.06 -12.53
CA MET A 70 -2.23 -14.40 -11.43
C MET A 70 -1.58 -14.08 -10.08
N LYS A 71 -0.31 -14.39 -9.93
CA LYS A 71 0.42 -14.09 -8.69
C LYS A 71 0.49 -12.60 -8.44
N ILE A 72 0.78 -11.84 -9.47
CA ILE A 72 0.89 -10.39 -9.35
C ILE A 72 -0.47 -9.78 -8.99
N SER A 73 -1.52 -10.26 -9.64
CA SER A 73 -2.86 -9.80 -9.35
C SER A 73 -3.28 -10.12 -7.91
N ASP A 74 -2.97 -11.33 -7.45
CA ASP A 74 -3.26 -11.72 -6.08
C ASP A 74 -2.48 -10.87 -5.08
N THR A 75 -1.22 -10.59 -5.39
CA THR A 75 -0.40 -9.75 -4.54
C THR A 75 -0.96 -8.33 -4.46
N ALA A 76 -1.44 -7.80 -5.57
CA ALA A 76 -2.06 -6.48 -5.58
C ALA A 76 -3.29 -6.44 -4.67
N GLN A 77 -4.10 -7.50 -4.70
CA GLN A 77 -5.26 -7.59 -3.84
C GLN A 77 -4.87 -7.67 -2.37
N GLU A 78 -3.84 -8.45 -2.07
CA GLU A 78 -3.35 -8.55 -0.70
C GLU A 78 -2.83 -7.21 -0.19
N LEU A 79 -2.10 -6.50 -1.03
CA LEU A 79 -1.62 -5.17 -0.68
C LEU A 79 -2.78 -4.22 -0.40
N ALA A 80 -3.82 -4.27 -1.22
CA ALA A 80 -4.98 -3.43 -1.02
C ALA A 80 -5.63 -3.72 0.34
N GLN A 81 -5.75 -4.99 0.69
CA GLN A 81 -6.32 -5.38 1.97
C GLN A 81 -5.46 -4.91 3.15
N VAL A 82 -4.16 -5.09 3.05
CA VAL A 82 -3.24 -4.65 4.10
C VAL A 82 -3.32 -3.14 4.26
N ASN A 83 -3.37 -2.42 3.15
CA ASN A 83 -3.43 -0.97 3.20
C ASN A 83 -4.74 -0.48 3.81
N GLU A 84 -5.83 -1.21 3.58
CA GLU A 84 -7.11 -0.88 4.20
C GLU A 84 -7.05 -1.07 5.70
N VAL A 85 -6.45 -2.17 6.15
CA VAL A 85 -6.28 -2.42 7.57
C VAL A 85 -5.37 -1.36 8.20
N LEU A 86 -4.30 -0.99 7.52
CA LEU A 86 -3.40 0.05 8.02
C LEU A 86 -4.13 1.38 8.16
N ALA A 87 -4.94 1.74 7.18
CA ALA A 87 -5.69 2.98 7.23
C ALA A 87 -6.67 2.99 8.41
N GLN A 88 -7.33 1.87 8.65
CA GLN A 88 -8.22 1.74 9.80
C GLN A 88 -7.46 1.87 11.11
N GLU A 89 -6.32 1.23 11.19
CA GLU A 89 -5.51 1.28 12.40
C GLU A 89 -5.04 2.70 12.69
N ILE A 90 -4.64 3.41 11.66
CA ILE A 90 -4.21 4.81 11.81
C ILE A 90 -5.37 5.65 12.30
N GLY A 91 -6.56 5.46 11.74
CA GLY A 91 -7.74 6.20 12.17
C GLY A 91 -8.07 5.94 13.63
N GLU A 92 -8.00 4.67 14.05
CA GLU A 92 -8.27 4.31 15.44
C GLU A 92 -7.25 4.94 16.39
N ARG A 93 -6.01 4.96 15.99
CA ARG A 93 -4.97 5.58 16.82
C ARG A 93 -5.19 7.08 16.98
N VAL A 94 -5.59 7.74 15.91
CA VAL A 94 -5.89 9.17 15.97
C VAL A 94 -7.04 9.43 16.93
N ASP A 95 -8.09 8.60 16.84
CA ASP A 95 -9.23 8.75 17.74
C ASP A 95 -8.85 8.52 19.20
N LEU A 96 -8.04 7.49 19.44
CA LEU A 96 -7.58 7.21 20.80
C LEU A 96 -6.71 8.33 21.35
N GLU A 97 -5.86 8.90 20.51
CA GLU A 97 -5.04 10.02 20.93
C GLU A 97 -5.88 11.24 21.30
N ARG A 98 -6.95 11.48 20.54
CA ARG A 98 -7.87 12.56 20.87
C ARG A 98 -8.58 12.31 22.19
N GLU A 99 -9.04 11.07 22.40
CA GLU A 99 -9.67 10.70 23.66
C GLU A 99 -8.72 10.85 24.83
N LEU A 100 -7.46 10.44 24.62
CA LEU A 100 -6.47 10.57 25.68
C LEU A 100 -6.22 12.03 26.01
N ALA A 101 -6.08 12.87 24.98
CA ALA A 101 -5.87 14.30 25.21
C ALA A 101 -7.06 14.93 25.92
N ALA A 102 -8.28 14.56 25.54
CA ALA A 102 -9.47 15.08 26.19
C ALA A 102 -9.55 14.62 27.64
N THR A 103 -9.21 13.37 27.91
CA THR A 103 -9.21 12.82 29.25
C THR A 103 -8.19 13.52 30.12
N LYS A 104 -7.00 13.74 29.57
CA LYS A 104 -5.95 14.46 30.33
C LYS A 104 -6.37 15.88 30.64
N ALA A 105 -7.00 16.56 29.67
CA ALA A 105 -7.47 17.92 29.90
C ALA A 105 -8.56 17.94 30.97
N ALA A 106 -9.48 17.00 30.93
CA ALA A 106 -10.54 16.92 31.94
C ALA A 106 -9.96 16.63 33.32
N LEU A 107 -8.97 15.75 33.38
CA LEU A 107 -8.32 15.44 34.65
C LEU A 107 -7.59 16.66 35.20
N ALA A 108 -6.88 17.39 34.36
CA ALA A 108 -6.19 18.59 34.79
C ALA A 108 -7.17 19.62 35.33
N GLN A 109 -8.32 19.80 34.68
CA GLN A 109 -9.34 20.72 35.17
C GLN A 109 -9.91 20.27 36.51
N ALA A 110 -10.13 18.97 36.64
CA ALA A 110 -10.65 18.44 37.91
C ALA A 110 -9.68 18.66 39.06
N THR A 111 -8.40 18.52 38.80
CA THR A 111 -7.38 18.70 39.85
C THR A 111 -7.14 20.17 40.16
N GLU A 112 -7.50 21.08 39.26
CA GLU A 112 -7.33 22.52 39.50
C GLU A 112 -8.49 23.12 40.26
N LEU A 113 -9.62 22.45 40.32
CA LEU A 113 -10.79 23.00 41.01
C LEU A 113 -10.55 23.04 42.50
N PRO A 114 -10.91 24.15 43.16
CA PRO A 114 -10.74 24.22 44.59
C PRO A 114 -11.63 23.20 45.29
N ALA A 115 -11.15 22.76 46.42
CA ALA A 115 -11.86 21.73 47.20
C ALA A 115 -13.12 22.29 47.80
#